data_dcabe467e994e01525d47d8a4488fc12
#
_entry.id   dcabe467e994e01525d47d8a4488fc12
#
_cell.length_a   1.000
_cell.length_b   1.000
_cell.length_c   1.000
_cell.angle_alpha   90.00
_cell.angle_beta   90.00
_cell.angle_gamma   90.00
#
_symmetry.space_group_name_H-M   'P 1'
#
loop_
_entity.id
_entity.type
_entity.pdbx_description
1 polymer ?
#
loop_
_entity_poly.entity_id
_entity_poly.type
_entity_poly.pdbx_seq_one_letter_code
_entity_poly.pdbx_strand_id
1 'polypeptide(L)'
;MIENMKTQYMLVFQMMETIIKDVPEETYHKKIGGHFFWQQIFHALMGSHFWFRLNKEPFVEPFLERGYFPEFQQEPDNVMPREELLEFSLLIRAQVDEFFNNKSDEWLSQNSVLYPKLSNIKIITMQIRHLMYHTGYCSSLMNNEDNYKMKWIDYFGN
;
A
#
# COMPACT_ATOMS: atom_id res chain seq x y z
N MET A 1 -14.55 12.72 11.34
CA MET A 1 -14.64 11.56 10.40
C MET A 1 -13.31 11.35 9.66
N ILE A 2 -12.73 12.41 9.11
CA ILE A 2 -11.47 12.33 8.33
C ILE A 2 -10.31 11.74 9.15
N GLU A 3 -10.15 12.17 10.41
CA GLU A 3 -9.10 11.64 11.31
C GLU A 3 -9.24 10.14 11.54
N ASN A 4 -10.47 9.64 11.71
CA ASN A 4 -10.69 8.20 11.86
C ASN A 4 -10.30 7.43 10.60
N MET A 5 -10.58 7.98 9.41
CA MET A 5 -10.20 7.34 8.15
C MET A 5 -8.68 7.34 7.95
N LYS A 6 -8.03 8.45 8.27
CA LYS A 6 -6.56 8.55 8.29
C LYS A 6 -5.97 7.49 9.23
N THR A 7 -6.47 7.45 10.47
CA THR A 7 -6.03 6.49 11.49
C THR A 7 -6.17 5.05 10.98
N GLN A 8 -7.34 4.67 10.46
CA GLN A 8 -7.56 3.31 9.96
C GLN A 8 -6.63 2.96 8.79
N TYR A 9 -6.41 3.90 7.88
CA TYR A 9 -5.45 3.69 6.80
C TYR A 9 -4.02 3.47 7.33
N MET A 10 -3.59 4.33 8.27
CA MET A 10 -2.22 4.27 8.83
C MET A 10 -1.96 3.02 9.66
N LEU A 11 -2.97 2.50 10.37
CA LEU A 11 -2.85 1.22 11.09
C LEU A 11 -2.60 0.06 10.11
N VAL A 12 -3.36 0.00 9.02
CA VAL A 12 -3.14 -1.03 7.98
C VAL A 12 -1.78 -0.84 7.30
N PHE A 13 -1.38 0.40 7.05
CA PHE A 13 -0.08 0.72 6.47
C PHE A 13 1.07 0.24 7.37
N GLN A 14 0.97 0.47 8.68
CA GLN A 14 1.94 -0.02 9.66
C GLN A 14 2.03 -1.56 9.67
N MET A 15 0.90 -2.25 9.53
CA MET A 15 0.90 -3.71 9.39
C MET A 15 1.65 -4.14 8.12
N MET A 16 1.45 -3.46 7.00
CA MET A 16 2.17 -3.74 5.76
C MET A 16 3.69 -3.50 5.92
N GLU A 17 4.11 -2.41 6.56
CA GLU A 17 5.53 -2.16 6.84
C GLU A 17 6.14 -3.24 7.74
N THR A 18 5.38 -3.76 8.69
CA THR A 18 5.81 -4.89 9.53
C THR A 18 6.05 -6.14 8.67
N ILE A 19 5.16 -6.43 7.73
CA ILE A 19 5.34 -7.54 6.77
C ILE A 19 6.63 -7.36 5.96
N ILE A 20 6.90 -6.16 5.44
CA ILE A 20 8.13 -5.92 4.66
C ILE A 20 9.39 -6.21 5.50
N LYS A 21 9.37 -5.83 6.79
CA LYS A 21 10.50 -6.01 7.70
C LYS A 21 10.70 -7.48 8.12
N ASP A 22 9.61 -8.16 8.38
CA ASP A 22 9.62 -9.46 9.05
C ASP A 22 9.62 -10.66 8.09
N VAL A 23 9.20 -10.47 6.83
CA VAL A 23 9.16 -11.59 5.88
C VAL A 23 10.56 -12.20 5.69
N PRO A 24 10.72 -13.54 5.81
CA PRO A 24 11.98 -14.20 5.52
C PRO A 24 12.44 -13.93 4.09
N GLU A 25 13.78 -13.85 3.90
CA GLU A 25 14.37 -13.52 2.60
C GLU A 25 13.96 -14.51 1.50
N GLU A 26 13.89 -15.79 1.84
CA GLU A 26 13.45 -16.82 0.91
C GLU A 26 12.01 -16.58 0.44
N THR A 27 11.09 -16.28 1.38
CA THR A 27 9.67 -16.01 1.06
C THR A 27 9.51 -14.70 0.31
N TYR A 28 10.30 -13.67 0.64
CA TYR A 28 10.29 -12.39 -0.06
C TYR A 28 10.50 -12.56 -1.57
N HIS A 29 11.42 -13.44 -1.98
CA HIS A 29 11.74 -13.73 -3.37
C HIS A 29 10.87 -14.81 -4.00
N LYS A 30 10.05 -15.49 -3.23
CA LYS A 30 9.27 -16.63 -3.69
C LYS A 30 8.08 -16.20 -4.54
N LYS A 31 7.84 -16.94 -5.61
CA LYS A 31 6.63 -16.81 -6.43
C LYS A 31 5.54 -17.70 -5.85
N ILE A 32 4.51 -17.09 -5.26
CA ILE A 32 3.42 -17.78 -4.58
C ILE A 32 2.09 -17.29 -5.18
N GLY A 33 1.21 -18.22 -5.56
CA GLY A 33 -0.06 -17.86 -6.18
C GLY A 33 0.07 -17.16 -7.55
N GLY A 34 1.21 -17.38 -8.23
CA GLY A 34 1.48 -16.84 -9.56
C GLY A 34 2.28 -15.53 -9.58
N HIS A 35 2.52 -14.89 -8.44
CA HIS A 35 3.22 -13.60 -8.34
C HIS A 35 4.30 -13.65 -7.26
N PHE A 36 5.33 -12.83 -7.38
CA PHE A 36 6.33 -12.72 -6.33
C PHE A 36 5.72 -12.08 -5.07
N PHE A 37 6.18 -12.53 -3.90
CA PHE A 37 5.70 -12.01 -2.62
C PHE A 37 5.91 -10.49 -2.53
N TRP A 38 7.12 -10.00 -2.83
CA TRP A 38 7.42 -8.57 -2.85
C TRP A 38 6.55 -7.77 -3.82
N GLN A 39 6.17 -8.36 -4.96
CA GLN A 39 5.32 -7.72 -5.96
C GLN A 39 3.90 -7.45 -5.42
N GLN A 40 3.37 -8.32 -4.55
CA GLN A 40 2.08 -8.08 -3.86
C GLN A 40 2.11 -6.80 -3.03
N ILE A 41 3.22 -6.59 -2.31
CA ILE A 41 3.41 -5.40 -1.47
C ILE A 41 3.64 -4.17 -2.35
N PHE A 42 4.49 -4.29 -3.36
CA PHE A 42 4.78 -3.21 -4.30
C PHE A 42 3.52 -2.73 -5.02
N HIS A 43 2.66 -3.65 -5.48
CA HIS A 43 1.35 -3.35 -6.06
C HIS A 43 0.46 -2.54 -5.08
N ALA A 44 0.38 -2.96 -3.83
CA ALA A 44 -0.43 -2.28 -2.82
C ALA A 44 0.08 -0.84 -2.53
N LEU A 45 1.40 -0.68 -2.43
CA LEU A 45 2.04 0.62 -2.24
C LEU A 45 1.87 1.52 -3.48
N MET A 46 2.01 0.96 -4.68
CA MET A 46 1.81 1.68 -5.94
C MET A 46 0.37 2.17 -6.08
N GLY A 47 -0.63 1.35 -5.68
CA GLY A 47 -2.01 1.78 -5.60
C GLY A 47 -2.20 2.99 -4.68
N SER A 48 -1.54 2.99 -3.52
CA SER A 48 -1.55 4.14 -2.60
C SER A 48 -0.88 5.36 -3.22
N HIS A 49 0.27 5.19 -3.85
CA HIS A 49 0.98 6.27 -4.57
C HIS A 49 0.10 6.90 -5.64
N PHE A 50 -0.57 6.09 -6.44
CA PHE A 50 -1.45 6.56 -7.51
C PHE A 50 -2.66 7.34 -6.98
N TRP A 51 -3.39 6.78 -6.00
CA TRP A 51 -4.68 7.32 -5.57
C TRP A 51 -4.55 8.50 -4.58
N PHE A 52 -3.46 8.59 -3.84
CA PHE A 52 -3.18 9.68 -2.89
C PHE A 52 -2.19 10.71 -3.42
N ARG A 53 -1.96 10.77 -4.75
CA ARG A 53 -1.08 11.79 -5.30
C ARG A 53 -1.62 13.20 -5.07
N LEU A 54 -0.69 14.14 -4.90
CA LEU A 54 -1.00 15.50 -4.46
C LEU A 54 -1.21 16.47 -5.62
N ASN A 55 -0.79 16.12 -6.83
CA ASN A 55 -0.86 16.96 -8.01
C ASN A 55 -1.71 16.35 -9.13
N LYS A 56 -2.04 17.16 -10.13
CA LYS A 56 -2.83 16.75 -11.30
C LYS A 56 -1.98 16.33 -12.50
N GLU A 57 -0.67 16.33 -12.34
CA GLU A 57 0.24 15.91 -13.39
C GLU A 57 -0.05 14.44 -13.81
N PRO A 58 0.23 14.09 -15.06
CA PRO A 58 0.16 12.70 -15.49
C PRO A 58 0.94 11.82 -14.53
N PHE A 59 0.35 10.72 -14.08
CA PHE A 59 1.04 9.79 -13.21
C PHE A 59 2.17 9.12 -13.98
N VAL A 60 3.38 9.27 -13.47
CA VAL A 60 4.55 8.56 -13.94
C VAL A 60 4.83 7.45 -12.95
N GLU A 61 4.76 6.22 -13.41
CA GLU A 61 5.01 5.06 -12.58
C GLU A 61 6.50 4.98 -12.25
N PRO A 62 6.88 5.04 -10.96
CA PRO A 62 8.29 4.94 -10.57
C PRO A 62 8.81 3.53 -10.83
N PHE A 63 10.12 3.41 -11.02
CA PHE A 63 10.86 2.15 -11.15
C PHE A 63 10.65 1.34 -12.45
N LEU A 64 9.87 1.81 -13.41
CA LEU A 64 9.67 1.11 -14.70
C LEU A 64 11.00 0.80 -15.41
N GLU A 65 11.92 1.79 -15.44
CA GLU A 65 13.23 1.62 -16.08
C GLU A 65 14.11 0.58 -15.39
N ARG A 66 13.74 0.19 -14.15
CA ARG A 66 14.45 -0.82 -13.36
C ARG A 66 13.82 -2.21 -13.50
N GLY A 67 12.75 -2.33 -14.29
CA GLY A 67 12.07 -3.61 -14.52
C GLY A 67 11.23 -4.09 -13.33
N TYR A 68 10.81 -3.18 -12.43
CA TYR A 68 9.88 -3.49 -11.36
C TYR A 68 8.47 -3.10 -11.79
N PHE A 69 7.64 -4.08 -12.03
CA PHE A 69 6.26 -3.87 -12.47
C PHE A 69 5.28 -4.21 -11.35
N PRO A 70 4.40 -3.26 -10.97
CA PRO A 70 3.41 -3.52 -9.92
C PRO A 70 2.23 -4.36 -10.42
N GLU A 71 1.96 -4.35 -11.73
CA GLU A 71 0.81 -5.04 -12.30
C GLU A 71 1.04 -6.55 -12.41
N PHE A 72 0.05 -7.32 -11.98
CA PHE A 72 0.15 -8.80 -11.94
C PHE A 72 0.12 -9.47 -13.30
N GLN A 73 -0.31 -8.76 -14.34
CA GLN A 73 -0.30 -9.25 -15.72
C GLN A 73 1.10 -9.21 -16.36
N GLN A 74 2.03 -8.51 -15.71
CA GLN A 74 3.40 -8.36 -16.19
C GLN A 74 4.36 -8.98 -15.19
N GLU A 75 5.19 -9.90 -15.66
CA GLU A 75 6.26 -10.48 -14.84
C GLU A 75 7.41 -9.46 -14.74
N PRO A 76 7.90 -9.17 -13.53
CA PRO A 76 9.04 -8.27 -13.36
C PRO A 76 10.30 -8.81 -14.01
N ASP A 77 11.08 -7.93 -14.63
CA ASP A 77 12.40 -8.27 -15.19
C ASP A 77 13.45 -8.44 -14.10
N ASN A 78 13.28 -7.73 -12.98
CA ASN A 78 14.18 -7.71 -11.84
C ASN A 78 13.42 -7.82 -10.53
N VAL A 79 14.11 -8.22 -9.48
CA VAL A 79 13.59 -8.26 -8.11
C VAL A 79 13.89 -6.95 -7.40
N MET A 80 12.88 -6.31 -6.82
CA MET A 80 13.06 -5.12 -5.99
C MET A 80 13.73 -5.49 -4.66
N PRO A 81 14.86 -4.89 -4.31
CA PRO A 81 15.47 -5.09 -3.00
C PRO A 81 14.54 -4.66 -1.88
N ARG A 82 14.58 -5.37 -0.75
CA ARG A 82 13.75 -5.08 0.43
C ARG A 82 13.95 -3.66 0.94
N GLU A 83 15.20 -3.20 1.00
CA GLU A 83 15.56 -1.87 1.45
C GLU A 83 14.89 -0.79 0.60
N GLU A 84 14.87 -0.99 -0.69
CA GLU A 84 14.23 -0.07 -1.64
C GLU A 84 12.70 -0.07 -1.49
N LEU A 85 12.09 -1.24 -1.25
CA LEU A 85 10.67 -1.34 -0.97
C LEU A 85 10.31 -0.64 0.36
N LEU A 86 11.18 -0.72 1.37
CA LEU A 86 11.04 0.02 2.63
C LEU A 86 11.16 1.53 2.41
N GLU A 87 12.16 1.98 1.65
CA GLU A 87 12.30 3.41 1.32
C GLU A 87 11.08 3.93 0.57
N PHE A 88 10.57 3.16 -0.38
CA PHE A 88 9.34 3.50 -1.10
C PHE A 88 8.14 3.56 -0.14
N SER A 89 8.03 2.64 0.80
CA SER A 89 6.96 2.67 1.80
C SER A 89 7.00 3.96 2.65
N LEU A 90 8.19 4.41 3.06
CA LEU A 90 8.34 5.66 3.82
C LEU A 90 7.94 6.88 2.99
N LEU A 91 8.28 6.91 1.71
CA LEU A 91 7.84 7.96 0.78
C LEU A 91 6.31 7.99 0.68
N ILE A 92 5.66 6.85 0.53
CA ILE A 92 4.20 6.75 0.44
C ILE A 92 3.54 7.17 1.76
N ARG A 93 4.11 6.80 2.90
CA ARG A 93 3.63 7.24 4.21
C ARG A 93 3.59 8.77 4.31
N ALA A 94 4.69 9.43 3.94
CA ALA A 94 4.78 10.89 3.94
C ALA A 94 3.76 11.53 2.97
N GLN A 95 3.62 10.96 1.78
CA GLN A 95 2.63 11.41 0.79
C GLN A 95 1.19 11.29 1.32
N VAL A 96 0.86 10.19 1.99
CA VAL A 96 -0.48 9.99 2.58
C VAL A 96 -0.72 10.95 3.72
N ASP A 97 0.26 11.18 4.59
CA ASP A 97 0.16 12.19 5.64
C ASP A 97 -0.15 13.58 5.05
N GLU A 98 0.55 13.98 4.01
CA GLU A 98 0.31 15.26 3.32
C GLU A 98 -1.05 15.28 2.62
N PHE A 99 -1.48 14.17 2.01
CA PHE A 99 -2.80 14.07 1.38
C PHE A 99 -3.94 14.37 2.35
N PHE A 100 -3.84 13.92 3.59
CA PHE A 100 -4.84 14.18 4.63
C PHE A 100 -4.69 15.57 5.29
N ASN A 101 -3.55 16.23 5.09
CA ASN A 101 -3.24 17.48 5.75
C ASN A 101 -4.26 18.57 5.36
N ASN A 102 -4.73 19.33 6.37
CA ASN A 102 -5.70 20.41 6.18
C ASN A 102 -7.02 20.02 5.49
N LYS A 103 -7.42 18.74 5.53
CA LYS A 103 -8.72 18.27 5.03
C LYS A 103 -9.76 18.27 6.15
N SER A 104 -11.00 18.58 5.77
CA SER A 104 -12.15 18.58 6.70
C SER A 104 -13.12 17.43 6.40
N ASP A 105 -14.08 17.24 7.29
CA ASP A 105 -15.15 16.26 7.10
C ASP A 105 -16.02 16.60 5.87
N GLU A 106 -16.25 17.90 5.59
CA GLU A 106 -16.99 18.36 4.42
C GLU A 106 -16.31 17.99 3.12
N TRP A 107 -14.95 18.03 3.10
CA TRP A 107 -14.17 17.63 1.93
C TRP A 107 -14.39 16.16 1.55
N LEU A 108 -14.69 15.28 2.51
CA LEU A 108 -14.96 13.86 2.24
C LEU A 108 -16.12 13.63 1.27
N SER A 109 -17.16 14.44 1.36
CA SER A 109 -18.36 14.34 0.50
C SER A 109 -18.17 14.94 -0.89
N GLN A 110 -17.14 15.78 -1.06
CA GLN A 110 -16.82 16.42 -2.33
C GLN A 110 -16.22 15.41 -3.32
N ASN A 111 -16.42 15.70 -4.61
CA ASN A 111 -15.76 14.90 -5.65
C ASN A 111 -14.27 15.18 -5.66
N SER A 112 -13.51 14.12 -5.91
CA SER A 112 -12.07 14.24 -6.07
C SER A 112 -11.71 15.14 -7.23
N VAL A 113 -10.72 15.98 -7.02
CA VAL A 113 -10.16 16.87 -8.07
C VAL A 113 -9.47 16.06 -9.17
N LEU A 114 -8.90 14.90 -8.82
CA LEU A 114 -8.21 14.02 -9.78
C LEU A 114 -9.19 13.06 -10.47
N TYR A 115 -10.24 12.67 -9.78
CA TYR A 115 -11.24 11.69 -10.25
C TYR A 115 -12.65 12.21 -10.01
N PRO A 116 -13.15 13.16 -10.84
CA PRO A 116 -14.43 13.86 -10.59
C PRO A 116 -15.68 12.97 -10.51
N LYS A 117 -15.58 11.72 -10.93
CA LYS A 117 -16.67 10.73 -10.81
C LYS A 117 -16.73 10.03 -9.45
N LEU A 118 -15.72 10.27 -8.59
CA LEU A 118 -15.59 9.64 -7.28
C LEU A 118 -15.54 10.72 -6.19
N SER A 119 -16.26 10.52 -5.10
CA SER A 119 -16.07 11.34 -3.91
C SER A 119 -14.77 10.97 -3.18
N ASN A 120 -14.22 11.90 -2.42
CA ASN A 120 -12.99 11.67 -1.67
C ASN A 120 -13.13 10.51 -0.67
N ILE A 121 -14.27 10.40 0.01
CA ILE A 121 -14.55 9.27 0.92
C ILE A 121 -14.52 7.93 0.19
N LYS A 122 -15.02 7.85 -1.04
CA LYS A 122 -14.95 6.60 -1.83
C LYS A 122 -13.53 6.19 -2.13
N ILE A 123 -12.66 7.15 -2.49
CA ILE A 123 -11.24 6.89 -2.76
C ILE A 123 -10.56 6.36 -1.51
N ILE A 124 -10.71 7.04 -0.37
CA ILE A 124 -10.07 6.65 0.89
C ILE A 124 -10.54 5.26 1.31
N THR A 125 -11.85 5.01 1.32
CA THR A 125 -12.41 3.70 1.71
C THR A 125 -11.94 2.59 0.77
N MET A 126 -11.85 2.87 -0.53
CA MET A 126 -11.33 1.93 -1.51
C MET A 126 -9.86 1.59 -1.21
N GLN A 127 -9.04 2.59 -0.85
CA GLN A 127 -7.63 2.38 -0.56
C GLN A 127 -7.42 1.65 0.78
N ILE A 128 -8.20 1.93 1.81
CA ILE A 128 -8.18 1.16 3.07
C ILE A 128 -8.45 -0.32 2.76
N ARG A 129 -9.51 -0.60 2.00
CA ARG A 129 -9.88 -1.98 1.62
C ARG A 129 -8.82 -2.66 0.76
N HIS A 130 -8.25 -1.94 -0.20
CA HIS A 130 -7.20 -2.45 -1.09
C HIS A 130 -5.95 -2.82 -0.31
N LEU A 131 -5.45 -1.91 0.52
CA LEU A 131 -4.28 -2.16 1.35
C LEU A 131 -4.52 -3.30 2.34
N MET A 132 -5.69 -3.34 3.01
CA MET A 132 -6.06 -4.42 3.93
C MET A 132 -6.13 -5.78 3.23
N TYR A 133 -6.65 -5.84 2.01
CA TYR A 133 -6.68 -7.07 1.22
C TYR A 133 -5.27 -7.64 1.01
N HIS A 134 -4.33 -6.81 0.54
CA HIS A 134 -2.95 -7.24 0.31
C HIS A 134 -2.20 -7.54 1.61
N THR A 135 -2.43 -6.78 2.67
CA THR A 135 -1.88 -7.03 4.01
C THR A 135 -2.33 -8.40 4.53
N GLY A 136 -3.62 -8.68 4.46
CA GLY A 136 -4.18 -9.97 4.89
C GLY A 136 -3.67 -11.13 4.04
N TYR A 137 -3.56 -10.93 2.72
CA TYR A 137 -3.04 -11.94 1.80
C TYR A 137 -1.57 -12.27 2.10
N CYS A 138 -0.70 -11.26 2.20
CA CYS A 138 0.71 -11.44 2.55
C CYS A 138 0.89 -12.10 3.93
N SER A 139 0.11 -11.67 4.93
CA SER A 139 0.11 -12.30 6.26
C SER A 139 -0.27 -13.78 6.20
N SER A 140 -1.27 -14.14 5.41
CA SER A 140 -1.67 -15.53 5.21
C SER A 140 -0.56 -16.36 4.54
N LEU A 141 0.12 -15.79 3.53
CA LEU A 141 1.24 -16.45 2.88
C LEU A 141 2.39 -16.72 3.86
N MET A 142 2.80 -15.71 4.65
CA MET A 142 3.85 -15.87 5.66
C MET A 142 3.46 -16.91 6.72
N ASN A 143 2.20 -16.96 7.13
CA ASN A 143 1.76 -17.98 8.07
C ASN A 143 1.86 -19.39 7.47
N ASN A 144 1.52 -19.57 6.21
CA ASN A 144 1.56 -20.85 5.53
C ASN A 144 2.99 -21.32 5.19
N GLU A 145 3.85 -20.39 4.76
CA GLU A 145 5.22 -20.70 4.33
C GLU A 145 6.21 -20.76 5.50
N ASP A 146 6.07 -19.87 6.47
CA ASP A 146 7.05 -19.61 7.51
C ASP A 146 6.52 -19.88 8.93
N ASN A 147 5.26 -20.28 9.07
CA ASN A 147 4.55 -20.37 10.36
C ASN A 147 4.60 -19.04 11.16
N TYR A 148 4.68 -17.92 10.44
CA TYR A 148 4.70 -16.58 11.02
C TYR A 148 3.29 -16.11 11.34
N LYS A 149 3.09 -15.60 12.54
CA LYS A 149 1.82 -15.00 12.97
C LYS A 149 1.99 -13.49 13.11
N MET A 150 1.51 -12.76 12.14
CA MET A 150 1.51 -11.31 12.23
C MET A 150 0.67 -10.85 13.43
N LYS A 151 1.24 -9.94 14.23
CA LYS A 151 0.50 -9.30 15.31
C LYS A 151 -0.57 -8.38 14.70
N TRP A 152 -1.82 -8.58 15.10
CA TRP A 152 -2.88 -7.63 14.80
C TRP A 152 -2.63 -6.33 15.57
N ILE A 153 -2.66 -5.21 14.87
CA ILE A 153 -2.65 -3.90 15.51
C ILE A 153 -4.10 -3.54 15.82
N ASP A 154 -4.39 -3.35 17.10
CA ASP A 154 -5.75 -3.05 17.55
C ASP A 154 -6.20 -1.63 17.16
N TYR A 155 -7.44 -1.28 17.53
CA TYR A 155 -8.01 0.02 17.22
C TYR A 155 -7.31 1.21 17.91
N PHE A 156 -6.44 0.94 18.85
CA PHE A 156 -5.67 1.93 19.60
C PHE A 156 -4.19 1.98 19.17
N GLY A 157 -3.78 1.13 18.23
CA GLY A 157 -2.41 1.09 17.71
C GLY A 157 -1.42 0.27 18.54
N ASN A 158 -1.92 -0.67 19.37
CA ASN A 158 -1.09 -1.55 20.23
C ASN A 158 -0.75 -2.88 19.57
#